data_1693de8295f0f2de41d487cb5f0a6ab9
#
_entry.id   1693de8295f0f2de41d487cb5f0a6ab9
#
_cell.length_a   1.000
_cell.length_b   1.000
_cell.length_c   1.000
_cell.angle_alpha   90.00
_cell.angle_beta   90.00
_cell.angle_gamma   90.00
#
_symmetry.space_group_name_H-M   'P 1'
#
loop_
_entity.id
_entity.type
_entity.pdbx_description
1 polymer ?
#
loop_
_entity_poly.entity_id
_entity_poly.type
_entity_poly.pdbx_seq_one_letter_code
_entity_poly.pdbx_strand_id
1 'polypeptide(L)'
;YFFKGNDVFLYNDSKRRVADGYPKKIEDVFKGIPGNIDAAFTWGKDSKTYFFKGPLYYKYNDSKGEVEPGYPKRTKLRWPNMPSVIDAIFTLDFSLDNLADKNPTYVISGGKSYYINNITDKVENEKPILERFKLMDTSLFTKAVGATTSSGLANK
;
A
#
# COMPACT_ATOMS: atom_id res chain seq x y z
N TYR A 1 2.22 -0.62 -10.92
CA TYR A 1 0.83 -0.17 -11.05
C TYR A 1 0.55 0.97 -10.09
N PHE A 2 -0.23 1.98 -10.55
CA PHE A 2 -0.82 3.04 -9.73
C PHE A 2 -2.33 2.94 -9.78
N PHE A 3 -2.99 3.21 -8.65
CA PHE A 3 -4.44 3.11 -8.53
C PHE A 3 -5.02 4.48 -8.15
N LYS A 4 -6.11 4.87 -8.81
CA LYS A 4 -6.83 6.11 -8.50
C LYS A 4 -8.32 5.93 -8.78
N GLY A 5 -9.12 5.97 -7.73
CA GLY A 5 -10.54 5.70 -7.86
C GLY A 5 -10.79 4.31 -8.43
N ASN A 6 -11.53 4.21 -9.52
CA ASN A 6 -11.81 2.94 -10.19
C ASN A 6 -10.75 2.56 -11.25
N ASP A 7 -9.74 3.39 -11.44
CA ASP A 7 -8.80 3.24 -12.54
C ASP A 7 -7.43 2.74 -12.05
N VAL A 8 -6.78 1.97 -12.91
CA VAL A 8 -5.41 1.51 -12.75
C VAL A 8 -4.55 2.00 -13.90
N PHE A 9 -3.31 2.35 -13.59
CA PHE A 9 -2.29 2.83 -14.52
C PHE A 9 -1.10 1.90 -14.46
N LEU A 10 -0.65 1.40 -15.60
CA LEU A 10 0.62 0.67 -15.71
C LEU A 10 1.72 1.66 -16.10
N TYR A 11 2.70 1.85 -15.23
CA TYR A 11 3.86 2.67 -15.55
C TYR A 11 4.93 1.82 -16.23
N ASN A 12 5.45 2.32 -17.33
CA ASN A 12 6.56 1.71 -18.05
C ASN A 12 7.85 2.45 -17.69
N ASP A 13 8.70 1.81 -16.88
CA ASP A 13 9.95 2.40 -16.38
C ASP A 13 10.93 2.75 -17.52
N SER A 14 11.04 1.89 -18.52
CA SER A 14 11.94 2.10 -19.67
C SER A 14 11.52 3.30 -20.52
N LYS A 15 10.20 3.50 -20.70
CA LYS A 15 9.64 4.63 -21.46
C LYS A 15 9.36 5.85 -20.58
N ARG A 16 9.46 5.72 -19.25
CA ARG A 16 9.16 6.76 -18.25
C ARG A 16 7.78 7.41 -18.43
N ARG A 17 6.78 6.60 -18.77
CA ARG A 17 5.40 7.05 -18.97
C ARG A 17 4.40 5.94 -18.69
N VAL A 18 3.14 6.30 -18.56
CA VAL A 18 2.05 5.35 -18.52
C VAL A 18 2.01 4.56 -19.83
N ALA A 19 1.85 3.24 -19.73
CA ALA A 19 1.79 2.34 -20.88
C ALA A 19 0.58 2.65 -21.77
N ASP A 20 0.73 2.41 -23.08
CA ASP A 20 -0.34 2.61 -24.03
C ASP A 20 -1.56 1.71 -23.68
N GLY A 21 -2.76 2.23 -23.85
CA GLY A 21 -4.00 1.55 -23.47
C GLY A 21 -4.38 1.65 -22.00
N TYR A 22 -3.65 2.40 -21.19
CA TYR A 22 -4.01 2.77 -19.81
C TYR A 22 -4.42 4.24 -19.74
N PRO A 23 -5.29 4.67 -18.77
CA PRO A 23 -5.83 3.86 -17.67
C PRO A 23 -6.85 2.82 -18.13
N LYS A 24 -7.01 1.75 -17.31
CA LYS A 24 -8.07 0.75 -17.42
C LYS A 24 -8.85 0.68 -16.12
N LYS A 25 -10.03 0.05 -16.11
CA LYS A 25 -10.73 -0.22 -14.87
C LYS A 25 -9.98 -1.29 -14.07
N ILE A 26 -9.97 -1.15 -12.73
CA ILE A 26 -9.31 -2.11 -11.84
C ILE A 26 -9.88 -3.51 -12.08
N GLU A 27 -11.20 -3.64 -12.16
CA GLU A 27 -11.90 -4.93 -12.37
C GLU A 27 -11.58 -5.61 -13.69
N ASP A 28 -11.22 -4.84 -14.74
CA ASP A 28 -10.84 -5.37 -16.05
C ASP A 28 -9.40 -5.94 -16.04
N VAL A 29 -8.52 -5.39 -15.21
CA VAL A 29 -7.12 -5.80 -15.11
C VAL A 29 -6.91 -6.83 -14.00
N PHE A 30 -7.59 -6.62 -12.87
CA PHE A 30 -7.49 -7.47 -11.67
C PHE A 30 -8.84 -8.09 -11.38
N LYS A 31 -9.13 -9.21 -12.05
CA LYS A 31 -10.42 -9.91 -11.96
C LYS A 31 -10.79 -10.24 -10.52
N GLY A 32 -11.95 -9.75 -10.09
CA GLY A 32 -12.47 -9.93 -8.73
C GLY A 32 -12.01 -8.88 -7.73
N ILE A 33 -11.18 -7.91 -8.13
CA ILE A 33 -10.81 -6.76 -7.30
C ILE A 33 -11.74 -5.60 -7.61
N PRO A 34 -12.42 -5.03 -6.60
CA PRO A 34 -13.31 -3.89 -6.81
C PRO A 34 -12.52 -2.59 -7.07
N GLY A 35 -13.19 -1.59 -7.62
CA GLY A 35 -12.67 -0.23 -7.70
C GLY A 35 -12.51 0.45 -6.32
N ASN A 36 -11.84 1.60 -6.29
CA ASN A 36 -11.61 2.40 -5.07
C ASN A 36 -10.93 1.59 -3.96
N ILE A 37 -9.86 0.86 -4.28
CA ILE A 37 -9.02 0.18 -3.28
C ILE A 37 -8.26 1.21 -2.44
N ASP A 38 -7.99 0.89 -1.18
CA ASP A 38 -7.25 1.76 -0.27
C ASP A 38 -5.74 1.56 -0.44
N ALA A 39 -5.30 0.32 -0.63
CA ALA A 39 -3.90 -0.03 -0.82
C ALA A 39 -3.73 -1.39 -1.52
N ALA A 40 -2.55 -1.59 -2.11
CA ALA A 40 -2.12 -2.87 -2.63
C ALA A 40 -0.62 -3.05 -2.42
N PHE A 41 -0.18 -4.28 -2.14
CA PHE A 41 1.23 -4.61 -2.04
C PHE A 41 1.46 -6.08 -2.36
N THR A 42 2.66 -6.42 -2.80
CA THR A 42 3.10 -7.81 -2.94
C THR A 42 3.82 -8.23 -1.66
N TRP A 43 3.30 -9.27 -1.00
CA TRP A 43 3.87 -9.73 0.26
C TRP A 43 5.06 -10.64 0.03
N GLY A 44 6.20 -10.29 0.61
CA GLY A 44 7.45 -11.07 0.48
C GLY A 44 7.37 -12.49 1.03
N LYS A 45 6.44 -12.76 1.96
CA LYS A 45 6.26 -14.08 2.57
C LYS A 45 5.76 -15.15 1.59
N ASP A 46 4.87 -14.79 0.67
CA ASP A 46 4.25 -15.74 -0.26
C ASP A 46 4.23 -15.27 -1.71
N SER A 47 4.84 -14.13 -1.99
CA SER A 47 4.92 -13.50 -3.32
C SER A 47 3.56 -13.30 -3.99
N LYS A 48 2.51 -13.10 -3.19
CA LYS A 48 1.15 -12.82 -3.66
C LYS A 48 0.83 -11.34 -3.49
N THR A 49 0.00 -10.84 -4.39
CA THR A 49 -0.51 -9.47 -4.30
C THR A 49 -1.75 -9.43 -3.41
N TYR A 50 -1.74 -8.50 -2.47
CA TYR A 50 -2.83 -8.25 -1.54
C TYR A 50 -3.42 -6.87 -1.81
N PHE A 51 -4.75 -6.81 -1.91
CA PHE A 51 -5.51 -5.57 -2.09
C PHE A 51 -6.37 -5.33 -0.87
N PHE A 52 -6.49 -4.08 -0.44
CA PHE A 52 -7.28 -3.67 0.71
C PHE A 52 -8.39 -2.72 0.27
N LYS A 53 -9.58 -2.93 0.82
CA LYS A 53 -10.72 -2.04 0.66
C LYS A 53 -11.57 -2.04 1.92
N GLY A 54 -11.59 -0.91 2.65
CA GLY A 54 -12.27 -0.81 3.94
C GLY A 54 -11.82 -1.93 4.88
N PRO A 55 -12.76 -2.68 5.49
CA PRO A 55 -12.44 -3.74 6.44
C PRO A 55 -12.00 -5.07 5.78
N LEU A 56 -11.91 -5.11 4.46
CA LEU A 56 -11.68 -6.33 3.69
C LEU A 56 -10.33 -6.33 3.02
N TYR A 57 -9.76 -7.54 2.85
CA TYR A 57 -8.61 -7.75 1.98
C TYR A 57 -8.84 -8.90 1.03
N TYR A 58 -8.20 -8.81 -0.11
CA TYR A 58 -8.22 -9.77 -1.20
C TYR A 58 -6.82 -10.32 -1.40
N LYS A 59 -6.69 -11.61 -1.56
CA LYS A 59 -5.45 -12.27 -1.98
C LYS A 59 -5.57 -12.60 -3.45
N TYR A 60 -4.67 -12.07 -4.25
CA TYR A 60 -4.69 -12.23 -5.71
C TYR A 60 -3.69 -13.29 -6.15
N ASN A 61 -4.11 -14.13 -7.07
CA ASN A 61 -3.26 -15.10 -7.74
C ASN A 61 -2.77 -14.50 -9.06
N ASP A 62 -1.57 -13.95 -9.05
CA ASP A 62 -0.99 -13.28 -10.22
C ASP A 62 -0.84 -14.24 -11.41
N SER A 63 -0.56 -15.53 -11.16
CA SER A 63 -0.41 -16.54 -12.21
C SER A 63 -1.74 -16.92 -12.87
N LYS A 64 -2.85 -16.91 -12.10
CA LYS A 64 -4.19 -17.19 -12.62
C LYS A 64 -4.92 -15.94 -13.09
N GLY A 65 -4.48 -14.76 -12.67
CA GLY A 65 -5.13 -13.50 -13.00
C GLY A 65 -6.47 -13.29 -12.30
N GLU A 66 -6.65 -13.82 -11.08
CA GLU A 66 -7.91 -13.74 -10.34
C GLU A 66 -7.70 -13.79 -8.82
N VAL A 67 -8.73 -13.38 -8.08
CA VAL A 67 -8.77 -13.50 -6.62
C VAL A 67 -8.78 -14.97 -6.20
N GLU A 68 -7.98 -15.34 -5.20
CA GLU A 68 -7.97 -16.70 -4.64
C GLU A 68 -9.33 -17.08 -4.06
N PRO A 69 -9.74 -18.37 -4.15
CA PRO A 69 -10.99 -18.85 -3.57
C PRO A 69 -11.11 -18.54 -2.07
N GLY A 70 -12.31 -18.17 -1.63
CA GLY A 70 -12.57 -17.84 -0.23
C GLY A 70 -12.20 -16.41 0.19
N TYR A 71 -11.83 -15.53 -0.75
CA TYR A 71 -11.66 -14.08 -0.54
C TYR A 71 -12.82 -13.31 -1.18
N PRO A 72 -13.15 -12.09 -0.65
CA PRO A 72 -12.42 -11.34 0.36
C PRO A 72 -12.60 -11.88 1.78
N LYS A 73 -11.65 -11.51 2.68
CA LYS A 73 -11.71 -11.81 4.12
C LYS A 73 -11.60 -10.51 4.93
N ARG A 74 -12.03 -10.56 6.20
CA ARG A 74 -11.88 -9.43 7.10
C ARG A 74 -10.42 -9.25 7.50
N THR A 75 -9.88 -8.05 7.29
CA THR A 75 -8.48 -7.69 7.59
C THR A 75 -8.11 -8.00 9.05
N LYS A 76 -8.98 -7.62 10.00
CA LYS A 76 -8.75 -7.83 11.43
C LYS A 76 -8.73 -9.31 11.87
N LEU A 77 -9.28 -10.23 11.08
CA LEU A 77 -9.19 -11.67 11.39
C LEU A 77 -7.78 -12.20 11.15
N ARG A 78 -7.08 -11.66 10.17
CA ARG A 78 -5.69 -12.05 9.90
C ARG A 78 -4.69 -11.17 10.67
N TRP A 79 -4.95 -9.88 10.71
CA TRP A 79 -4.10 -8.90 11.38
C TRP A 79 -4.92 -8.10 12.39
N PRO A 80 -5.07 -8.61 13.63
CA PRO A 80 -5.96 -8.00 14.65
C PRO A 80 -5.65 -6.53 14.94
N ASN A 81 -4.38 -6.15 14.90
CA ASN A 81 -3.91 -4.79 15.19
C ASN A 81 -3.76 -3.90 13.93
N MET A 82 -4.25 -4.37 12.77
CA MET A 82 -4.24 -3.54 11.56
C MET A 82 -5.10 -2.29 11.78
N PRO A 83 -4.61 -1.08 11.46
CA PRO A 83 -5.43 0.11 11.52
C PRO A 83 -6.66 -0.02 10.60
N SER A 84 -7.75 0.65 10.97
CA SER A 84 -9.01 0.55 10.22
C SER A 84 -8.99 1.35 8.91
N VAL A 85 -8.14 2.37 8.84
CA VAL A 85 -7.85 3.15 7.63
C VAL A 85 -6.41 2.85 7.23
N ILE A 86 -6.19 2.58 5.98
CA ILE A 86 -4.86 2.28 5.43
C ILE A 86 -4.57 3.33 4.37
N ASP A 87 -3.57 4.19 4.62
CA ASP A 87 -3.15 5.22 3.66
C ASP A 87 -2.16 4.65 2.65
N ALA A 88 -1.28 3.74 3.10
CA ALA A 88 -0.34 3.04 2.23
C ALA A 88 0.16 1.73 2.88
N ILE A 89 0.54 0.77 2.05
CA ILE A 89 1.32 -0.42 2.45
C ILE A 89 2.45 -0.59 1.45
N PHE A 90 3.64 -0.90 1.95
CA PHE A 90 4.79 -1.20 1.11
C PHE A 90 5.77 -2.13 1.81
N THR A 91 6.52 -2.88 1.03
CA THR A 91 7.60 -3.75 1.50
C THR A 91 8.94 -3.13 1.10
N LEU A 92 9.88 -3.09 2.03
CA LEU A 92 11.25 -2.68 1.75
C LEU A 92 12.13 -3.91 1.59
N ASP A 93 13.19 -3.78 0.82
CA ASP A 93 14.23 -4.80 0.64
C ASP A 93 15.34 -4.72 1.71
N PHE A 94 15.19 -3.81 2.67
CA PHE A 94 16.08 -3.63 3.82
C PHE A 94 15.27 -3.30 5.08
N SER A 95 15.82 -3.62 6.26
CA SER A 95 15.18 -3.31 7.54
C SER A 95 15.58 -1.93 8.06
N LEU A 96 14.58 -1.10 8.41
CA LEU A 96 14.79 0.20 9.04
C LEU A 96 15.01 0.11 10.57
N ASP A 97 14.50 -0.94 11.20
CA ASP A 97 14.45 -1.09 12.66
C ASP A 97 15.37 -2.23 13.18
N ASN A 98 16.39 -2.63 12.41
CA ASN A 98 17.24 -3.81 12.73
C ASN A 98 16.42 -5.07 13.00
N LEU A 99 15.31 -5.23 12.31
CA LEU A 99 14.44 -6.40 12.43
C LEU A 99 15.13 -7.62 11.82
N ALA A 100 14.83 -8.80 12.35
CA ALA A 100 15.26 -10.06 11.76
C ALA A 100 14.66 -10.34 10.38
N ASP A 101 13.60 -9.62 10.05
CA ASP A 101 12.91 -9.68 8.76
C ASP A 101 13.70 -8.92 7.69
N LYS A 102 14.10 -9.62 6.64
CA LYS A 102 14.87 -9.02 5.54
C LYS A 102 14.03 -8.13 4.64
N ASN A 103 12.72 -8.41 4.54
CA ASN A 103 11.79 -7.70 3.68
C ASN A 103 10.58 -7.22 4.49
N PRO A 104 10.78 -6.28 5.41
CA PRO A 104 9.72 -5.80 6.28
C PRO A 104 8.63 -5.08 5.50
N THR A 105 7.38 -5.35 5.87
CA THR A 105 6.22 -4.66 5.31
C THR A 105 5.73 -3.62 6.30
N TYR A 106 5.58 -2.40 5.81
CA TYR A 106 5.10 -1.26 6.60
C TYR A 106 3.71 -0.83 6.15
N VAL A 107 2.89 -0.45 7.13
CA VAL A 107 1.57 0.14 6.93
C VAL A 107 1.62 1.57 7.42
N ILE A 108 1.09 2.48 6.63
CA ILE A 108 0.92 3.88 7.00
C ILE A 108 -0.55 4.14 7.26
N SER A 109 -0.85 4.81 8.36
CA SER A 109 -2.20 5.20 8.74
C SER A 109 -2.18 6.43 9.65
N GLY A 110 -2.82 7.51 9.23
CA GLY A 110 -3.03 8.71 10.06
C GLY A 110 -1.74 9.31 10.63
N GLY A 111 -0.67 9.41 9.85
CA GLY A 111 0.63 9.93 10.30
C GLY A 111 1.47 8.96 11.13
N LYS A 112 1.01 7.75 11.32
CA LYS A 112 1.70 6.66 12.02
C LYS A 112 2.13 5.58 11.05
N SER A 113 3.17 4.86 11.41
CA SER A 113 3.67 3.68 10.71
C SER A 113 3.63 2.46 11.62
N TYR A 114 3.26 1.34 11.05
CA TYR A 114 3.20 0.04 11.69
C TYR A 114 4.05 -0.93 10.90
N TYR A 115 4.49 -1.99 11.55
CA TYR A 115 5.25 -3.06 10.93
C TYR A 115 4.43 -4.35 10.92
N ILE A 116 4.35 -5.02 9.78
CA ILE A 116 3.81 -6.38 9.70
C ILE A 116 4.98 -7.34 9.88
N ASN A 117 5.00 -8.03 11.01
CA ASN A 117 5.99 -9.06 11.29
C ASN A 117 5.68 -10.31 10.44
N ASN A 118 6.52 -10.60 9.45
CA ASN A 118 6.34 -11.71 8.51
C ASN A 118 6.49 -13.09 9.16
N ILE A 119 7.05 -13.16 10.36
CA ILE A 119 7.20 -14.42 11.13
C ILE A 119 5.93 -14.72 11.90
N THR A 120 5.41 -13.72 12.64
CA THR A 120 4.26 -13.88 13.54
C THR A 120 2.92 -13.51 12.92
N ASP A 121 2.92 -12.90 11.74
CA ASP A 121 1.75 -12.32 11.07
C ASP A 121 1.03 -11.24 11.93
N LYS A 122 1.76 -10.57 12.82
CA LYS A 122 1.22 -9.50 13.66
C LYS A 122 1.60 -8.14 13.14
N VAL A 123 0.69 -7.19 13.32
CA VAL A 123 0.97 -5.76 13.15
C VAL A 123 1.42 -5.21 14.50
N GLU A 124 2.58 -4.64 14.52
CA GLU A 124 3.27 -4.21 15.73
C GLU A 124 4.15 -2.97 15.50
N ASN A 125 4.80 -2.49 16.56
CA ASN A 125 5.76 -1.40 16.50
C ASN A 125 5.20 -0.11 15.89
N GLU A 126 4.04 0.36 16.39
CA GLU A 126 3.51 1.68 16.04
C GLU A 126 4.54 2.78 16.35
N LYS A 127 4.84 3.61 15.35
CA LYS A 127 5.72 4.79 15.50
C LYS A 127 5.21 5.93 14.63
N PRO A 128 5.45 7.20 15.00
CA PRO A 128 5.30 8.31 14.08
C PRO A 128 6.11 8.08 12.80
N ILE A 129 5.57 8.48 11.64
CA ILE A 129 6.26 8.30 10.34
C ILE A 129 7.64 8.92 10.37
N LEU A 130 7.75 10.17 10.83
CA LEU A 130 9.02 10.90 10.89
C LEU A 130 10.05 10.27 11.85
N GLU A 131 9.60 9.53 12.86
CA GLU A 131 10.49 8.80 13.73
C GLU A 131 11.04 7.55 13.08
N ARG A 132 10.19 6.78 12.38
CA ARG A 132 10.58 5.54 11.70
C ARG A 132 11.48 5.81 10.50
N PHE A 133 11.17 6.83 9.73
CA PHE A 133 11.87 7.16 8.48
C PHE A 133 12.84 8.34 8.65
N LYS A 134 13.54 8.39 9.78
CA LYS A 134 14.52 9.47 10.12
C LYS A 134 15.62 9.70 9.08
N LEU A 135 15.91 8.73 8.24
CA LEU A 135 16.89 8.83 7.16
C LEU A 135 16.34 9.50 5.89
N MET A 136 15.03 9.70 5.80
CA MET A 136 14.45 10.50 4.74
C MET A 136 14.60 11.97 5.14
N ASP A 137 15.27 12.74 4.32
CA ASP A 137 15.42 14.19 4.53
C ASP A 137 14.06 14.82 4.81
N THR A 138 13.83 15.22 6.07
CA THR A 138 12.55 15.77 6.51
C THR A 138 12.18 17.04 5.74
N SER A 139 13.17 17.72 5.12
CA SER A 139 12.94 18.88 4.26
C SER A 139 12.16 18.55 3.00
N LEU A 140 12.30 17.33 2.47
CA LEU A 140 11.53 16.85 1.31
C LEU A 140 10.07 16.52 1.70
N PHE A 141 9.85 16.00 2.92
CA PHE A 141 8.50 15.70 3.41
C PHE A 141 7.72 16.97 3.77
N THR A 142 8.35 17.92 4.43
CA THR A 142 7.74 19.23 4.74
C THR A 142 7.45 20.02 3.48
N LYS A 143 8.27 19.90 2.44
CA LYS A 143 8.02 20.52 1.14
C LYS A 143 6.84 19.90 0.41
N ALA A 144 6.69 18.59 0.44
CA ALA A 144 5.55 17.87 -0.16
C ALA A 144 4.23 18.15 0.57
N VAL A 145 4.23 18.16 1.91
CA VAL A 145 3.06 18.49 2.73
C VAL A 145 2.71 19.99 2.62
N GLY A 146 3.70 20.87 2.56
CA GLY A 146 3.50 22.31 2.34
C GLY A 146 2.93 22.64 0.96
N ALA A 147 3.28 21.87 -0.07
CA ALA A 147 2.75 22.06 -1.42
C ALA A 147 1.26 21.67 -1.54
N THR A 148 0.77 20.77 -0.70
CA THR A 148 -0.65 20.38 -0.68
C THR A 148 -1.52 21.32 0.15
N THR A 149 -0.96 22.09 1.07
CA THR A 149 -1.72 23.04 1.90
C THR A 149 -1.80 24.45 1.30
N SER A 150 -0.91 24.81 0.37
CA SER A 150 -0.91 26.15 -0.26
C SER A 150 -1.82 26.29 -1.49
N SER A 151 -2.39 25.21 -2.01
CA SER A 151 -3.34 25.26 -3.14
C SER A 151 -4.82 25.46 -2.75
N GLY A 152 -5.11 25.65 -1.46
CA GLY A 152 -6.48 25.75 -0.93
C GLY A 152 -6.96 27.16 -0.55
N LEU A 153 -6.17 28.22 -0.78
CA LEU A 153 -6.57 29.59 -0.40
C LEU A 153 -6.14 30.62 -1.45
N ALA A 154 -6.76 30.58 -2.61
CA ALA A 154 -6.83 31.76 -3.49
C ALA A 154 -8.04 31.64 -4.42
N ASN A 155 -9.21 31.95 -3.87
CA ASN A 155 -10.31 32.48 -4.67
C ASN A 155 -11.05 33.50 -3.83
N LYS A 156 -10.74 34.75 -4.11
CA LYS A 156 -11.72 35.83 -4.08
C LYS A 156 -12.19 36.09 -5.49
#